data_5717f3355bec19adfce9c56174618247
#
_entry.id   5717f3355bec19adfce9c56174618247
#
_cell.length_a   1.000
_cell.length_b   1.000
_cell.length_c   1.000
_cell.angle_alpha   90.00
_cell.angle_beta   90.00
_cell.angle_gamma   90.00
#
_symmetry.space_group_name_H-M   'P 1'
#
loop_
_entity.id
_entity.type
_entity.pdbx_description
1 polymer ?
#
loop_
_entity_poly.entity_id
_entity_poly.type
_entity_poly.pdbx_seq_one_letter_code
_entity_poly.pdbx_strand_id
1 'polypeptide(L)'
;IDEILQRIINFEPKQSKKIKIESVLKDQDIFELIEPSTDINDIIMPENTKELLENILKQQDKKVLERLHSWGIKSNKNIEAKIIFYGPAGTGKTMSALAMAKSMKKSVLSFDCSKILSKWVGESEQNVRKIFDTYKNIVQTCKQSPILLLNEADQFLSTRVDGSSGSDKMHNQMQNIFLEQIERFSGVIIATTNFLESLDSAFSRRFDYKIEFKKPDFKDRLKIWEKFLPKKALFEKDF
;
A
#
# COMPACT_ATOMS: atom_id res chain seq x y z
N ILE A 1 33.81 29.63 -5.23
CA ILE A 1 32.97 29.89 -4.04
C ILE A 1 31.50 29.69 -4.41
N ASP A 2 31.05 30.15 -5.59
CA ASP A 2 29.65 30.03 -6.03
C ASP A 2 29.19 28.58 -6.28
N GLU A 3 30.08 27.71 -6.76
CA GLU A 3 29.74 26.29 -7.01
C GLU A 3 29.55 25.49 -5.70
N ILE A 4 30.28 25.85 -4.65
CA ILE A 4 30.14 25.27 -3.31
C ILE A 4 28.86 25.77 -2.65
N LEU A 5 28.55 27.06 -2.79
CA LEU A 5 27.29 27.63 -2.29
C LEU A 5 26.06 27.05 -2.99
N GLN A 6 26.11 26.83 -4.29
CA GLN A 6 25.04 26.16 -5.03
C GLN A 6 24.85 24.69 -4.61
N ARG A 7 25.92 23.97 -4.27
CA ARG A 7 25.84 22.63 -3.71
C ARG A 7 25.23 22.60 -2.30
N ILE A 8 25.53 23.61 -1.49
CA ILE A 8 24.95 23.76 -0.12
C ILE A 8 23.47 24.15 -0.21
N ILE A 9 23.09 25.04 -1.11
CA ILE A 9 21.69 25.45 -1.32
C ILE A 9 20.83 24.30 -1.88
N ASN A 10 21.43 23.42 -2.68
CA ASN A 10 20.74 22.22 -3.24
C ASN A 10 20.82 20.99 -2.35
N PHE A 11 21.54 21.06 -1.23
CA PHE A 11 21.62 19.98 -0.26
C PHE A 11 20.49 20.11 0.77
N GLU A 12 19.26 19.81 0.35
CA GLU A 12 18.20 19.48 1.32
C GLU A 12 18.48 18.07 1.86
N PRO A 13 18.86 17.91 3.12
CA PRO A 13 19.08 16.59 3.69
C PRO A 13 17.79 15.80 3.66
N LYS A 14 17.89 14.48 3.45
CA LYS A 14 16.73 13.54 3.50
C LYS A 14 15.90 13.71 4.78
N GLN A 15 16.50 14.24 5.85
CA GLN A 15 15.86 14.57 7.12
C GLN A 15 14.84 15.71 7.01
N SER A 16 15.03 16.72 6.17
CA SER A 16 14.09 17.85 6.07
C SER A 16 12.75 17.47 5.44
N LYS A 17 12.74 16.46 4.57
CA LYS A 17 11.50 15.89 3.99
C LYS A 17 10.68 15.11 5.00
N LYS A 18 11.36 14.29 5.82
CA LYS A 18 10.74 13.50 6.87
C LYS A 18 10.06 14.41 7.91
N ILE A 19 10.75 15.46 8.33
CA ILE A 19 10.23 16.43 9.29
C ILE A 19 8.98 17.15 8.78
N LYS A 20 8.90 17.51 7.48
CA LYS A 20 7.70 18.15 6.89
C LYS A 20 6.49 17.23 6.87
N ILE A 21 6.65 15.96 6.50
CA ILE A 21 5.55 14.98 6.51
C ILE A 21 5.15 14.66 7.94
N GLU A 22 6.10 14.43 8.83
CA GLU A 22 5.85 14.16 10.24
C GLU A 22 5.16 15.34 10.96
N SER A 23 5.42 16.60 10.59
CA SER A 23 4.72 17.74 11.15
C SER A 23 3.25 17.82 10.72
N VAL A 24 2.95 17.46 9.49
CA VAL A 24 1.56 17.39 8.98
C VAL A 24 0.81 16.20 9.60
N LEU A 25 1.52 15.10 9.90
CA LEU A 25 0.94 13.92 10.53
C LEU A 25 0.72 14.08 12.03
N LYS A 26 1.53 14.90 12.75
CA LYS A 26 1.39 15.10 14.20
C LYS A 26 0.03 15.65 14.63
N ASP A 27 -0.64 16.40 13.76
CA ASP A 27 -1.97 16.94 14.04
C ASP A 27 -3.12 15.97 13.67
N GLN A 28 -2.81 14.84 13.03
CA GLN A 28 -3.79 13.87 12.59
C GLN A 28 -3.22 12.45 12.69
N ASP A 29 -3.53 11.76 13.77
CA ASP A 29 -3.19 10.35 14.08
C ASP A 29 -3.84 9.32 13.11
N ILE A 30 -3.93 9.68 11.81
CA ILE A 30 -4.61 8.89 10.80
C ILE A 30 -3.64 7.91 10.12
N PHE A 31 -2.44 8.39 9.76
CA PHE A 31 -1.46 7.61 9.01
C PHE A 31 -0.19 7.36 9.81
N GLU A 32 0.39 6.20 9.60
CA GLU A 32 1.76 5.89 9.95
C GLU A 32 2.66 6.09 8.72
N LEU A 33 3.70 6.93 8.86
CA LEU A 33 4.70 7.09 7.82
C LEU A 33 5.76 5.99 7.96
N ILE A 34 5.89 5.17 6.93
CA ILE A 34 6.87 4.08 6.89
C ILE A 34 7.88 4.36 5.78
N GLU A 35 9.16 4.35 6.15
CA GLU A 35 10.27 4.31 5.19
C GLU A 35 10.64 2.83 4.95
N PRO A 36 10.33 2.28 3.76
CA PRO A 36 10.50 0.85 3.52
C PRO A 36 11.97 0.47 3.44
N SER A 37 12.36 -0.55 4.22
CA SER A 37 13.72 -1.09 4.27
C SER A 37 13.88 -2.45 3.59
N THR A 38 12.80 -3.23 3.51
CA THR A 38 12.80 -4.60 2.96
C THR A 38 12.88 -4.58 1.45
N ASP A 39 13.78 -5.39 0.87
CA ASP A 39 13.87 -5.58 -0.58
C ASP A 39 12.94 -6.70 -1.04
N ILE A 40 12.45 -6.63 -2.29
CA ILE A 40 11.57 -7.66 -2.84
C ILE A 40 12.26 -9.02 -2.93
N ASN A 41 13.58 -9.03 -3.12
CA ASN A 41 14.39 -10.24 -3.14
C ASN A 41 14.58 -10.86 -1.76
N ASP A 42 14.31 -10.11 -0.70
CA ASP A 42 14.35 -10.60 0.67
C ASP A 42 13.08 -11.33 1.08
N ILE A 43 12.03 -11.27 0.27
CA ILE A 43 10.74 -11.90 0.59
C ILE A 43 10.69 -13.27 -0.07
N ILE A 44 10.41 -14.28 0.75
CA ILE A 44 10.19 -15.64 0.27
C ILE A 44 8.72 -15.77 -0.09
N MET A 45 8.44 -15.99 -1.35
CA MET A 45 7.11 -16.16 -1.92
C MET A 45 7.16 -17.07 -3.14
N PRO A 46 6.03 -17.65 -3.59
CA PRO A 46 5.97 -18.39 -4.83
C PRO A 46 6.48 -17.58 -6.04
N GLU A 47 7.22 -18.22 -6.94
CA GLU A 47 7.87 -17.55 -8.08
C GLU A 47 6.87 -16.80 -8.97
N ASN A 48 5.70 -17.38 -9.22
CA ASN A 48 4.65 -16.73 -9.99
C ASN A 48 4.16 -15.42 -9.36
N THR A 49 4.05 -15.37 -8.04
CA THR A 49 3.69 -14.14 -7.31
C THR A 49 4.80 -13.10 -7.43
N LYS A 50 6.07 -13.53 -7.33
CA LYS A 50 7.23 -12.65 -7.48
C LYS A 50 7.28 -12.04 -8.88
N GLU A 51 7.14 -12.85 -9.92
CA GLU A 51 7.10 -12.39 -11.31
C GLU A 51 5.98 -11.38 -11.56
N LEU A 52 4.79 -11.59 -11.00
CA LEU A 52 3.68 -10.63 -11.11
C LEU A 52 4.05 -9.28 -10.49
N LEU A 53 4.64 -9.28 -9.29
CA LEU A 53 5.09 -8.06 -8.61
C LEU A 53 6.17 -7.33 -9.41
N GLU A 54 7.16 -8.06 -9.94
CA GLU A 54 8.22 -7.50 -10.77
C GLU A 54 7.67 -6.92 -12.07
N ASN A 55 6.70 -7.57 -12.70
CA ASN A 55 6.07 -7.07 -13.92
C ASN A 55 5.28 -5.78 -13.66
N ILE A 56 4.59 -5.68 -12.52
CA ILE A 56 3.94 -4.43 -12.12
C ILE A 56 4.97 -3.33 -11.91
N LEU A 57 6.08 -3.64 -11.23
CA LEU A 57 7.16 -2.67 -11.01
C LEU A 57 7.77 -2.18 -12.35
N LYS A 58 8.00 -3.08 -13.30
CA LYS A 58 8.49 -2.72 -14.64
C LYS A 58 7.51 -1.81 -15.39
N GLN A 59 6.20 -2.06 -15.29
CA GLN A 59 5.18 -1.20 -15.91
C GLN A 59 5.10 0.20 -15.26
N GLN A 60 5.50 0.32 -14.00
CA GLN A 60 5.54 1.59 -13.28
C GLN A 60 6.91 2.30 -13.40
N ASP A 61 7.84 1.75 -14.17
CA ASP A 61 9.13 2.40 -14.45
C ASP A 61 8.92 3.71 -15.23
N LYS A 62 9.58 4.77 -14.78
CA LYS A 62 9.43 6.10 -15.34
C LYS A 62 9.72 6.17 -16.86
N LYS A 63 10.74 5.44 -17.31
CA LYS A 63 11.10 5.40 -18.73
C LYS A 63 10.02 4.69 -19.56
N VAL A 64 9.41 3.64 -19.02
CA VAL A 64 8.29 2.94 -19.67
C VAL A 64 7.09 3.86 -19.77
N LEU A 65 6.74 4.56 -18.70
CA LEU A 65 5.62 5.50 -18.67
C LEU A 65 5.82 6.67 -19.65
N GLU A 66 7.02 7.23 -19.72
CA GLU A 66 7.36 8.29 -20.68
C GLU A 66 7.20 7.80 -22.13
N ARG A 67 7.62 6.55 -22.43
CA ARG A 67 7.46 5.92 -23.74
C ARG A 67 5.98 5.70 -24.09
N LEU A 68 5.20 5.13 -23.17
CA LEU A 68 3.76 4.93 -23.37
C LEU A 68 3.02 6.25 -23.58
N HIS A 69 3.43 7.30 -22.88
CA HIS A 69 2.88 8.64 -23.08
C HIS A 69 3.25 9.18 -24.47
N SER A 70 4.51 9.02 -24.93
CA SER A 70 4.95 9.48 -26.26
C SER A 70 4.21 8.77 -27.39
N TRP A 71 3.75 7.54 -27.15
CA TRP A 71 2.94 6.77 -28.12
C TRP A 71 1.44 7.09 -28.04
N GLY A 72 1.00 7.99 -27.14
CA GLY A 72 -0.40 8.33 -26.95
C GLY A 72 -1.25 7.25 -26.26
N ILE A 73 -0.60 6.18 -25.75
CA ILE A 73 -1.28 5.06 -25.09
C ILE A 73 -1.72 5.45 -23.68
N LYS A 74 -0.96 6.31 -22.99
CA LYS A 74 -1.26 6.78 -21.63
C LYS A 74 -1.35 8.31 -21.61
N SER A 75 -2.46 8.84 -21.08
CA SER A 75 -2.69 10.28 -20.99
C SER A 75 -1.85 10.97 -19.91
N ASN A 76 -1.42 10.23 -18.88
CA ASN A 76 -0.71 10.75 -17.73
C ASN A 76 0.69 10.10 -17.60
N LYS A 77 1.71 10.92 -17.30
CA LYS A 77 3.09 10.46 -17.02
C LYS A 77 3.27 9.99 -15.57
N ASN A 78 2.27 10.16 -14.74
CA ASN A 78 2.36 9.79 -13.34
C ASN A 78 2.25 8.28 -13.15
N ILE A 79 2.92 7.80 -12.11
CA ILE A 79 2.79 6.42 -11.66
C ILE A 79 1.44 6.29 -10.97
N GLU A 80 0.54 5.52 -11.55
CA GLU A 80 -0.77 5.21 -10.99
C GLU A 80 -1.00 3.71 -11.04
N ALA A 81 -1.36 3.14 -9.91
CA ALA A 81 -1.72 1.73 -9.80
C ALA A 81 -2.62 1.49 -8.60
N LYS A 82 -3.68 0.74 -8.79
CA LYS A 82 -4.59 0.28 -7.74
C LYS A 82 -4.43 -1.21 -7.59
N ILE A 83 -3.83 -1.64 -6.49
CA ILE A 83 -3.39 -3.02 -6.27
C ILE A 83 -4.09 -3.57 -5.04
N ILE A 84 -4.62 -4.77 -5.12
CA ILE A 84 -5.12 -5.51 -3.97
C ILE A 84 -4.33 -6.79 -3.75
N PHE A 85 -3.83 -6.98 -2.53
CA PHE A 85 -3.20 -8.20 -2.05
C PHE A 85 -4.18 -8.95 -1.17
N TYR A 86 -4.50 -10.17 -1.55
CA TYR A 86 -5.46 -11.00 -0.83
C TYR A 86 -4.91 -12.38 -0.50
N GLY A 87 -5.45 -13.02 0.51
CA GLY A 87 -5.06 -14.35 0.94
C GLY A 87 -4.91 -14.47 2.45
N PRO A 88 -4.62 -15.66 2.99
CA PRO A 88 -4.59 -15.92 4.42
C PRO A 88 -3.66 -14.97 5.20
N ALA A 89 -3.96 -14.76 6.49
CA ALA A 89 -3.09 -13.98 7.37
C ALA A 89 -1.69 -14.60 7.46
N GLY A 90 -0.67 -13.77 7.67
CA GLY A 90 0.72 -14.22 7.80
C GLY A 90 1.42 -14.63 6.51
N THR A 91 0.83 -14.42 5.33
CA THR A 91 1.45 -14.78 4.03
C THR A 91 2.35 -13.70 3.43
N GLY A 92 2.62 -12.61 4.15
CA GLY A 92 3.59 -11.59 3.72
C GLY A 92 3.01 -10.43 2.90
N LYS A 93 1.68 -10.25 2.82
CA LYS A 93 1.02 -9.18 2.06
C LYS A 93 1.58 -7.78 2.35
N THR A 94 1.53 -7.37 3.61
CA THR A 94 2.04 -6.04 4.03
C THR A 94 3.53 -5.89 3.78
N MET A 95 4.33 -6.93 4.06
CA MET A 95 5.77 -6.92 3.79
C MET A 95 6.06 -6.74 2.29
N SER A 96 5.30 -7.41 1.42
CA SER A 96 5.43 -7.27 -0.04
C SER A 96 5.02 -5.88 -0.54
N ALA A 97 4.00 -5.27 0.07
CA ALA A 97 3.62 -3.88 -0.23
C ALA A 97 4.76 -2.90 0.11
N LEU A 98 5.42 -3.09 1.27
CA LEU A 98 6.57 -2.29 1.66
C LEU A 98 7.78 -2.51 0.73
N ALA A 99 8.03 -3.75 0.32
CA ALA A 99 9.12 -4.05 -0.61
C ALA A 99 8.89 -3.45 -2.01
N MET A 100 7.66 -3.49 -2.50
CA MET A 100 7.30 -2.77 -3.73
C MET A 100 7.55 -1.26 -3.59
N ALA A 101 7.17 -0.67 -2.47
CA ALA A 101 7.40 0.75 -2.21
C ALA A 101 8.89 1.10 -2.22
N LYS A 102 9.74 0.25 -1.61
CA LYS A 102 11.20 0.40 -1.67
C LYS A 102 11.72 0.36 -3.11
N SER A 103 11.26 -0.62 -3.90
CA SER A 103 11.66 -0.76 -5.31
C SER A 103 11.24 0.47 -6.13
N MET A 104 10.10 1.08 -5.81
CA MET A 104 9.62 2.34 -6.42
C MET A 104 10.30 3.59 -5.82
N LYS A 105 11.16 3.45 -4.81
CA LYS A 105 11.81 4.54 -4.05
C LYS A 105 10.81 5.51 -3.44
N LYS A 106 9.70 5.01 -2.94
CA LYS A 106 8.60 5.79 -2.34
C LYS A 106 8.45 5.46 -0.87
N SER A 107 8.15 6.47 -0.06
CA SER A 107 7.64 6.29 1.31
C SER A 107 6.23 5.73 1.27
N VAL A 108 5.78 5.16 2.37
CA VAL A 108 4.43 4.60 2.53
C VAL A 108 3.68 5.37 3.61
N LEU A 109 2.46 5.78 3.29
CA LEU A 109 1.46 6.21 4.27
C LEU A 109 0.56 5.01 4.54
N SER A 110 0.78 4.37 5.68
CA SER A 110 0.02 3.21 6.10
C SER A 110 -1.20 3.65 6.90
N PHE A 111 -2.35 3.15 6.51
CA PHE A 111 -3.62 3.32 7.18
C PHE A 111 -4.18 1.97 7.59
N ASP A 112 -4.47 1.81 8.88
CA ASP A 112 -5.10 0.63 9.43
C ASP A 112 -6.62 0.79 9.42
N CYS A 113 -7.27 0.07 8.52
CA CYS A 113 -8.72 0.17 8.32
C CYS A 113 -9.53 -0.32 9.53
N SER A 114 -8.96 -1.18 10.37
CA SER A 114 -9.63 -1.69 11.58
C SER A 114 -9.89 -0.58 12.62
N LYS A 115 -9.06 0.46 12.60
CA LYS A 115 -9.17 1.58 13.56
C LYS A 115 -10.34 2.53 13.30
N ILE A 116 -10.90 2.54 12.09
CA ILE A 116 -12.01 3.46 11.76
C ILE A 116 -13.26 3.13 12.57
N LEU A 117 -13.62 1.85 12.63
CA LEU A 117 -14.87 1.44 13.29
C LEU A 117 -14.80 1.58 14.80
N SER A 118 -13.60 1.45 15.41
CA SER A 118 -13.43 1.51 16.86
C SER A 118 -13.40 2.92 17.42
N LYS A 119 -12.86 3.90 16.69
CA LYS A 119 -12.66 5.27 17.19
C LYS A 119 -13.76 6.26 16.75
N TRP A 120 -14.59 5.93 15.74
CA TRP A 120 -15.32 6.96 15.00
C TRP A 120 -16.80 6.59 14.76
N VAL A 121 -17.46 6.15 15.82
CA VAL A 121 -18.91 5.89 15.80
C VAL A 121 -19.65 7.20 15.56
N GLY A 122 -20.40 7.28 14.46
CA GLY A 122 -21.30 8.41 14.17
C GLY A 122 -20.92 9.32 12.99
N GLU A 123 -19.63 9.35 12.56
CA GLU A 123 -19.13 10.22 11.48
C GLU A 123 -18.39 9.44 10.36
N SER A 124 -18.77 8.20 10.13
CA SER A 124 -18.04 7.25 9.28
C SER A 124 -17.78 7.75 7.86
N GLU A 125 -18.72 8.52 7.27
CA GLU A 125 -18.59 9.04 5.91
C GLU A 125 -17.53 10.15 5.80
N GLN A 126 -17.57 11.10 6.74
CA GLN A 126 -16.62 12.21 6.79
C GLN A 126 -15.21 11.69 7.03
N ASN A 127 -15.11 10.62 7.80
CA ASN A 127 -13.85 9.98 8.15
C ASN A 127 -13.19 9.30 6.96
N VAL A 128 -13.98 8.61 6.12
CA VAL A 128 -13.45 8.05 4.86
C VAL A 128 -12.94 9.16 3.94
N ARG A 129 -13.70 10.24 3.76
CA ARG A 129 -13.24 11.39 2.96
C ARG A 129 -11.97 12.00 3.54
N LYS A 130 -11.90 12.16 4.86
CA LYS A 130 -10.73 12.72 5.56
C LYS A 130 -9.43 11.95 5.30
N ILE A 131 -9.49 10.62 5.17
CA ILE A 131 -8.31 9.80 4.80
C ILE A 131 -7.74 10.26 3.46
N PHE A 132 -8.58 10.32 2.44
CA PHE A 132 -8.13 10.67 1.09
C PHE A 132 -7.75 12.14 0.96
N ASP A 133 -8.45 13.04 1.65
CA ASP A 133 -8.12 14.47 1.65
C ASP A 133 -6.80 14.74 2.40
N THR A 134 -6.56 14.05 3.52
CA THR A 134 -5.27 14.13 4.22
C THR A 134 -4.14 13.61 3.33
N TYR A 135 -4.35 12.48 2.64
CA TYR A 135 -3.38 11.98 1.67
C TYR A 135 -3.09 13.02 0.57
N LYS A 136 -4.11 13.63 -0.03
CA LYS A 136 -3.95 14.68 -1.06
C LYS A 136 -3.15 15.87 -0.54
N ASN A 137 -3.43 16.32 0.69
CA ASN A 137 -2.69 17.42 1.31
C ASN A 137 -1.21 17.07 1.52
N ILE A 138 -0.91 15.84 1.97
CA ILE A 138 0.46 15.36 2.12
C ILE A 138 1.18 15.32 0.77
N VAL A 139 0.52 14.80 -0.27
CA VAL A 139 1.09 14.72 -1.63
C VAL A 139 1.50 16.10 -2.16
N GLN A 140 0.72 17.15 -1.88
CA GLN A 140 1.05 18.52 -2.29
C GLN A 140 2.35 19.04 -1.66
N THR A 141 2.72 18.52 -0.49
CA THR A 141 3.96 18.91 0.22
C THR A 141 5.17 18.07 -0.18
N CYS A 142 4.96 16.98 -0.92
CA CYS A 142 6.00 16.01 -1.28
C CYS A 142 6.54 16.24 -2.69
N LYS A 143 7.85 16.09 -2.90
CA LYS A 143 8.43 16.03 -4.25
C LYS A 143 8.02 14.76 -5.00
N GLN A 144 7.72 13.70 -4.28
CA GLN A 144 7.29 12.41 -4.80
C GLN A 144 6.14 11.87 -3.96
N SER A 145 5.04 11.56 -4.61
CA SER A 145 3.84 11.03 -3.93
C SER A 145 4.15 9.71 -3.23
N PRO A 146 3.86 9.58 -1.94
CA PRO A 146 3.98 8.31 -1.21
C PRO A 146 2.97 7.29 -1.74
N ILE A 147 3.17 6.01 -1.40
CA ILE A 147 2.17 4.97 -1.62
C ILE A 147 1.16 5.03 -0.48
N LEU A 148 -0.13 4.95 -0.81
CA LEU A 148 -1.19 4.75 0.17
C LEU A 148 -1.37 3.25 0.41
N LEU A 149 -1.04 2.78 1.61
CA LEU A 149 -1.25 1.40 2.03
C LEU A 149 -2.45 1.31 2.95
N LEU A 150 -3.46 0.58 2.53
CA LEU A 150 -4.67 0.28 3.29
C LEU A 150 -4.55 -1.13 3.87
N ASN A 151 -4.18 -1.22 5.14
CA ASN A 151 -4.07 -2.51 5.82
C ASN A 151 -5.43 -2.95 6.36
N GLU A 152 -5.68 -4.27 6.27
CA GLU A 152 -6.89 -4.90 6.78
C GLU A 152 -8.18 -4.24 6.23
N ALA A 153 -8.20 -4.04 4.91
CA ALA A 153 -9.31 -3.38 4.24
C ALA A 153 -10.59 -4.23 4.18
N ASP A 154 -10.61 -5.39 4.82
CA ASP A 154 -11.72 -6.34 4.85
C ASP A 154 -13.06 -5.69 5.18
N GLN A 155 -13.04 -4.77 6.13
CA GLN A 155 -14.24 -4.09 6.60
C GLN A 155 -14.85 -3.15 5.56
N PHE A 156 -14.03 -2.56 4.68
CA PHE A 156 -14.53 -1.72 3.59
C PHE A 156 -14.86 -2.50 2.33
N LEU A 157 -14.20 -3.65 2.15
CA LEU A 157 -14.24 -4.40 0.91
C LEU A 157 -15.23 -5.57 0.96
N SER A 158 -15.83 -5.87 2.12
CA SER A 158 -16.80 -6.94 2.30
C SER A 158 -18.07 -6.73 1.46
N THR A 159 -18.75 -7.82 1.17
CA THR A 159 -20.07 -7.79 0.51
C THR A 159 -21.05 -6.94 1.30
N ARG A 160 -21.90 -6.21 0.58
CA ARG A 160 -22.95 -5.40 1.19
C ARG A 160 -23.89 -6.28 2.01
N VAL A 161 -24.25 -5.78 3.17
CA VAL A 161 -25.25 -6.44 4.01
C VAL A 161 -26.62 -6.02 3.52
N ASP A 162 -27.51 -6.99 3.29
CA ASP A 162 -28.93 -6.73 2.99
C ASP A 162 -29.59 -6.15 4.25
N GLY A 163 -29.42 -4.84 4.44
CA GLY A 163 -29.67 -4.20 5.70
C GLY A 163 -31.06 -3.60 5.83
N SER A 164 -31.81 -4.12 6.78
CA SER A 164 -32.96 -3.44 7.39
C SER A 164 -32.56 -2.52 8.56
N SER A 165 -31.35 -2.68 9.12
CA SER A 165 -30.88 -1.90 10.26
C SER A 165 -30.20 -0.58 9.85
N GLY A 166 -30.24 0.43 10.74
CA GLY A 166 -29.55 1.71 10.52
C GLY A 166 -28.04 1.57 10.38
N SER A 167 -27.44 0.60 11.06
CA SER A 167 -26.01 0.29 10.99
C SER A 167 -25.61 -0.25 9.63
N ASP A 168 -26.44 -1.09 9.01
CA ASP A 168 -26.16 -1.66 7.69
C ASP A 168 -26.21 -0.59 6.58
N LYS A 169 -27.18 0.32 6.69
CA LYS A 169 -27.28 1.47 5.76
C LYS A 169 -26.04 2.36 5.85
N MET A 170 -25.59 2.65 7.06
CA MET A 170 -24.40 3.45 7.29
C MET A 170 -23.14 2.76 6.77
N HIS A 171 -23.02 1.44 6.96
CA HIS A 171 -21.90 0.66 6.42
C HIS A 171 -21.87 0.68 4.89
N ASN A 172 -23.01 0.43 4.24
CA ASN A 172 -23.13 0.46 2.78
C ASN A 172 -22.85 1.86 2.21
N GLN A 173 -23.22 2.92 2.91
CA GLN A 173 -22.96 4.30 2.50
C GLN A 173 -21.47 4.63 2.62
N MET A 174 -20.81 4.21 3.70
CA MET A 174 -19.37 4.33 3.88
C MET A 174 -18.60 3.61 2.76
N GLN A 175 -19.03 2.38 2.39
CA GLN A 175 -18.46 1.65 1.27
C GLN A 175 -18.59 2.38 -0.06
N ASN A 176 -19.74 3.00 -0.33
CA ASN A 176 -19.95 3.77 -1.56
C ASN A 176 -18.98 4.96 -1.65
N ILE A 177 -18.79 5.68 -0.54
CA ILE A 177 -17.83 6.79 -0.49
C ILE A 177 -16.39 6.28 -0.71
N PHE A 178 -16.05 5.17 -0.08
CA PHE A 178 -14.72 4.58 -0.25
C PHE A 178 -14.47 4.17 -1.71
N LEU A 179 -15.46 3.56 -2.38
CA LEU A 179 -15.42 3.24 -3.81
C LEU A 179 -15.21 4.49 -4.68
N GLU A 180 -15.96 5.55 -4.41
CA GLU A 180 -15.82 6.84 -5.11
C GLU A 180 -14.41 7.41 -4.95
N GLN A 181 -13.86 7.36 -3.73
CA GLN A 181 -12.53 7.87 -3.46
C GLN A 181 -11.44 7.03 -4.16
N ILE A 182 -11.55 5.70 -4.16
CA ILE A 182 -10.62 4.82 -4.90
C ILE A 182 -10.70 5.11 -6.39
N GLU A 183 -11.89 5.29 -6.95
CA GLU A 183 -12.05 5.55 -8.39
C GLU A 183 -11.34 6.83 -8.82
N ARG A 184 -11.47 7.89 -8.02
CA ARG A 184 -10.85 9.20 -8.25
C ARG A 184 -9.40 9.29 -7.76
N PHE A 185 -8.88 8.23 -7.16
CA PHE A 185 -7.54 8.24 -6.60
C PHE A 185 -6.49 8.30 -7.70
N SER A 186 -5.58 9.26 -7.57
CA SER A 186 -4.43 9.45 -8.44
C SER A 186 -3.14 9.15 -7.67
N GLY A 187 -2.41 8.13 -8.10
CA GLY A 187 -1.20 7.64 -7.44
C GLY A 187 -1.18 6.13 -7.29
N VAL A 188 -0.38 5.63 -6.37
CA VAL A 188 -0.30 4.20 -6.06
C VAL A 188 -1.02 3.91 -4.75
N ILE A 189 -2.02 3.05 -4.81
CA ILE A 189 -2.74 2.54 -3.66
C ILE A 189 -2.60 1.01 -3.61
N ILE A 190 -2.23 0.49 -2.46
CA ILE A 190 -2.16 -0.94 -2.19
C ILE A 190 -3.11 -1.24 -1.04
N ALA A 191 -4.07 -2.12 -1.24
CA ALA A 191 -4.95 -2.62 -0.19
C ALA A 191 -4.57 -4.06 0.16
N THR A 192 -4.59 -4.42 1.45
CA THR A 192 -4.42 -5.80 1.91
C THR A 192 -5.72 -6.31 2.50
N THR A 193 -6.09 -7.55 2.19
CA THR A 193 -7.28 -8.23 2.73
C THR A 193 -6.99 -9.71 2.98
N ASN A 194 -7.66 -10.29 3.98
CA ASN A 194 -7.56 -11.70 4.27
C ASN A 194 -8.58 -12.52 3.46
N PHE A 195 -9.61 -11.89 2.92
CA PHE A 195 -10.75 -12.54 2.27
C PHE A 195 -11.01 -11.97 0.88
N LEU A 196 -10.79 -12.76 -0.17
CA LEU A 196 -11.19 -12.37 -1.52
C LEU A 196 -12.67 -12.72 -1.80
N GLU A 197 -13.15 -13.83 -1.25
CA GLU A 197 -14.50 -14.35 -1.51
C GLU A 197 -15.60 -13.40 -1.03
N SER A 198 -15.29 -12.58 -0.03
CA SER A 198 -16.19 -11.53 0.48
C SER A 198 -16.03 -10.18 -0.21
N LEU A 199 -15.14 -10.07 -1.22
CA LEU A 199 -14.92 -8.82 -1.92
C LEU A 199 -16.11 -8.49 -2.82
N ASP A 200 -16.79 -7.38 -2.54
CA ASP A 200 -17.84 -6.88 -3.43
C ASP A 200 -17.30 -6.70 -4.85
N SER A 201 -18.07 -7.14 -5.84
CA SER A 201 -17.72 -7.04 -7.26
C SER A 201 -17.43 -5.59 -7.70
N ALA A 202 -18.04 -4.61 -7.06
CA ALA A 202 -17.81 -3.20 -7.30
C ALA A 202 -16.37 -2.77 -6.91
N PHE A 203 -15.82 -3.31 -5.82
CA PHE A 203 -14.43 -3.08 -5.45
C PHE A 203 -13.47 -3.80 -6.39
N SER A 204 -13.80 -5.07 -6.71
CA SER A 204 -12.99 -5.88 -7.60
C SER A 204 -12.70 -5.19 -8.94
N ARG A 205 -13.65 -4.43 -9.47
CA ARG A 205 -13.53 -3.72 -10.76
C ARG A 205 -12.65 -2.45 -10.69
N ARG A 206 -12.38 -1.93 -9.50
CA ARG A 206 -11.63 -0.69 -9.31
C ARG A 206 -10.15 -0.90 -9.03
N PHE A 207 -9.75 -2.15 -8.81
CA PHE A 207 -8.35 -2.52 -8.68
C PHE A 207 -7.80 -3.04 -10.00
N ASP A 208 -6.69 -2.46 -10.46
CA ASP A 208 -6.01 -2.82 -11.71
C ASP A 208 -5.34 -4.20 -11.59
N TYR A 209 -4.81 -4.50 -10.39
CA TYR A 209 -4.08 -5.74 -10.11
C TYR A 209 -4.62 -6.41 -8.86
N LYS A 210 -4.85 -7.73 -8.96
CA LYS A 210 -5.31 -8.59 -7.87
C LYS A 210 -4.32 -9.71 -7.70
N ILE A 211 -3.62 -9.72 -6.57
CA ILE A 211 -2.51 -10.63 -6.33
C ILE A 211 -2.83 -11.53 -5.14
N GLU A 212 -2.89 -12.83 -5.42
CA GLU A 212 -3.11 -13.85 -4.41
C GLU A 212 -1.82 -14.20 -3.67
N PHE A 213 -1.88 -14.17 -2.36
CA PHE A 213 -0.83 -14.62 -1.46
C PHE A 213 -1.25 -15.95 -0.83
N LYS A 214 -0.76 -17.06 -1.39
CA LYS A 214 -1.03 -18.41 -0.88
C LYS A 214 -0.17 -18.70 0.35
N LYS A 215 -0.60 -19.66 1.16
CA LYS A 215 0.26 -20.23 2.21
C LYS A 215 1.51 -20.80 1.57
N PRO A 216 2.71 -20.60 2.16
CA PRO A 216 3.95 -21.12 1.61
C PRO A 216 3.93 -22.64 1.56
N ASP A 217 4.43 -23.21 0.48
CA ASP A 217 4.63 -24.64 0.33
C ASP A 217 5.77 -25.15 1.23
N PHE A 218 6.08 -26.43 1.18
CA PHE A 218 7.15 -27.01 2.01
C PHE A 218 8.51 -26.36 1.72
N LYS A 219 8.85 -26.14 0.45
CA LYS A 219 10.13 -25.55 0.04
C LYS A 219 10.28 -24.11 0.52
N ASP A 220 9.22 -23.33 0.38
CA ASP A 220 9.20 -21.94 0.82
C ASP A 220 9.22 -21.83 2.35
N ARG A 221 8.53 -22.73 3.07
CA ARG A 221 8.63 -22.81 4.53
C ARG A 221 10.05 -23.12 4.98
N LEU A 222 10.75 -24.04 4.32
CA LEU A 222 12.14 -24.35 4.63
C LEU A 222 13.04 -23.12 4.47
N LYS A 223 12.93 -22.41 3.34
CA LYS A 223 13.68 -21.16 3.12
C LYS A 223 13.36 -20.09 4.17
N ILE A 224 12.10 -19.99 4.60
CA ILE A 224 11.70 -19.06 5.65
C ILE A 224 12.41 -19.44 6.96
N TRP A 225 12.38 -20.70 7.35
CA TRP A 225 13.09 -21.18 8.54
C TRP A 225 14.60 -20.91 8.45
N GLU A 226 15.25 -21.26 7.35
CA GLU A 226 16.69 -21.00 7.13
C GLU A 226 17.04 -19.52 7.25
N LYS A 227 16.14 -18.63 6.83
CA LYS A 227 16.34 -17.18 6.90
C LYS A 227 16.22 -16.64 8.31
N PHE A 228 15.30 -17.14 9.11
CA PHE A 228 14.97 -16.61 10.43
C PHE A 228 15.67 -17.36 11.57
N LEU A 229 16.12 -18.59 11.36
CA LEU A 229 16.87 -19.32 12.36
C LEU A 229 18.26 -18.73 12.55
N PRO A 230 18.72 -18.55 13.80
CA PRO A 230 20.06 -18.04 14.05
C PRO A 230 21.11 -19.05 13.53
N LYS A 231 22.01 -18.62 12.66
CA LYS A 231 23.07 -19.48 12.08
C LYS A 231 23.99 -20.12 13.13
N LYS A 232 24.03 -19.60 14.34
CA LYS A 232 24.83 -20.10 15.47
C LYS A 232 24.04 -20.92 16.46
N ALA A 233 22.74 -21.14 16.23
CA ALA A 233 21.94 -21.99 17.11
C ALA A 233 22.38 -23.45 16.94
N LEU A 234 22.63 -24.10 18.07
CA LEU A 234 22.86 -25.54 18.11
C LEU A 234 21.49 -26.23 18.04
N PHE A 235 21.21 -26.84 16.91
CA PHE A 235 20.02 -27.69 16.76
C PHE A 235 20.44 -29.13 17.05
N GLU A 236 19.62 -29.91 17.72
CA GLU A 236 19.80 -31.34 17.84
C GLU A 236 19.81 -31.95 16.44
N LYS A 237 20.71 -32.96 16.25
CA LYS A 237 21.03 -33.51 14.90
C LYS A 237 19.87 -34.27 14.22
N ASP A 238 18.71 -34.40 14.88
CA ASP A 238 17.59 -35.23 14.45
C ASP A 238 16.35 -34.35 14.04
N PHE A 239 16.58 -33.25 13.36
CA PHE A 239 15.52 -32.49 12.71
C PHE A 239 15.69 -32.51 11.20
#